data_3108f184bf2a99c603bafd803838d70f
#
_entry.id   3108f184bf2a99c603bafd803838d70f
#
_cell.length_a   1.000
_cell.length_b   1.000
_cell.length_c   1.000
_cell.angle_alpha   90.00
_cell.angle_beta   90.00
_cell.angle_gamma   90.00
#
_symmetry.space_group_name_H-M   'P 1'
#
loop_
_entity.id
_entity.type
_entity.pdbx_description
1 polymer ?
#
loop_
_entity_poly.entity_id
_entity_poly.type
_entity_poly.pdbx_seq_one_letter_code
_entity_poly.pdbx_strand_id
1 'polypeptide(L)'
;MDEGKAALYAAIIGFAAAIIGAAVGGWASWRAARHSADAAIRAAVEQVKGQAKNEHAHWIRQERLHVYRIVLQACTDFMTAVHQFETRVRAGRNADELHQLLDQRLRDVELSTSSLHLLGPSAVHAAALRLLAEVDSTVGALRGWEHLRNNTEAAHDLRCRKALATQAALAFTDECWSVVGTAGD
;
A
#
# COMPACT_ATOMS: atom_id res chain seq x y z
N MET A 1 59.96 -41.13 56.58
CA MET A 1 58.92 -41.83 55.76
C MET A 1 57.54 -41.14 55.72
N ASP A 2 57.43 -39.99 56.37
CA ASP A 2 56.09 -39.30 56.45
C ASP A 2 55.85 -38.18 55.41
N GLU A 3 56.90 -37.62 54.80
CA GLU A 3 56.79 -36.57 53.81
C GLU A 3 56.08 -37.04 52.51
N GLY A 4 56.34 -38.30 52.12
CA GLY A 4 55.66 -38.86 50.92
C GLY A 4 54.16 -39.08 51.11
N LYS A 5 53.71 -39.37 52.32
CA LYS A 5 52.29 -39.53 52.65
C LYS A 5 51.58 -38.17 52.68
N ALA A 6 52.21 -37.14 53.21
CA ALA A 6 51.70 -35.79 53.25
C ALA A 6 51.51 -35.22 51.82
N ALA A 7 52.51 -35.44 50.96
CA ALA A 7 52.40 -35.04 49.55
C ALA A 7 51.27 -35.77 48.78
N LEU A 8 51.07 -37.06 49.06
CA LEU A 8 49.99 -37.85 48.47
C LEU A 8 48.58 -37.34 48.88
N TYR A 9 48.44 -37.06 50.22
CA TYR A 9 47.15 -36.50 50.70
C TYR A 9 46.90 -35.12 50.15
N ALA A 10 47.88 -34.25 50.01
CA ALA A 10 47.73 -32.95 49.41
C ALA A 10 47.31 -33.04 47.92
N ALA A 11 47.90 -33.98 47.17
CA ALA A 11 47.55 -34.24 45.79
C ALA A 11 46.09 -34.75 45.62
N ILE A 12 45.67 -35.66 46.52
CA ILE A 12 44.31 -36.21 46.52
C ILE A 12 43.27 -35.11 46.84
N ILE A 13 43.57 -34.30 47.86
CA ILE A 13 42.66 -33.15 48.19
C ILE A 13 42.59 -32.12 47.06
N GLY A 14 43.77 -31.80 46.50
CA GLY A 14 43.83 -30.90 45.37
C GLY A 14 43.02 -31.38 44.14
N PHE A 15 43.14 -32.68 43.84
CA PHE A 15 42.39 -33.30 42.76
C PHE A 15 40.84 -33.31 43.00
N ALA A 16 40.45 -33.66 44.22
CA ALA A 16 39.04 -33.64 44.63
C ALA A 16 38.47 -32.23 44.57
N ALA A 17 39.19 -31.22 45.03
CA ALA A 17 38.79 -29.81 44.94
C ALA A 17 38.67 -29.34 43.49
N ALA A 18 39.57 -29.76 42.60
CA ALA A 18 39.52 -29.44 41.18
C ALA A 18 38.28 -30.06 40.48
N ILE A 19 37.93 -31.31 40.80
CA ILE A 19 36.75 -31.98 40.28
C ILE A 19 35.47 -31.27 40.75
N ILE A 20 35.36 -30.94 42.01
CA ILE A 20 34.20 -30.23 42.56
C ILE A 20 34.09 -28.84 41.94
N GLY A 21 35.21 -28.12 41.82
CA GLY A 21 35.22 -26.79 41.16
C GLY A 21 34.79 -26.84 39.70
N ALA A 22 35.27 -27.85 38.96
CA ALA A 22 34.87 -28.05 37.57
C ALA A 22 33.38 -28.42 37.42
N ALA A 23 32.87 -29.27 38.31
CA ALA A 23 31.46 -29.67 38.30
C ALA A 23 30.54 -28.51 38.66
N VAL A 24 30.82 -27.72 39.66
CA VAL A 24 30.05 -26.55 40.07
C VAL A 24 30.13 -25.44 38.99
N GLY A 25 31.34 -25.18 38.49
CA GLY A 25 31.55 -24.20 37.43
C GLY A 25 30.86 -24.59 36.11
N GLY A 26 30.96 -25.88 35.74
CA GLY A 26 30.28 -26.41 34.57
C GLY A 26 28.75 -26.35 34.66
N TRP A 27 28.20 -26.69 35.83
CA TRP A 27 26.77 -26.62 36.08
C TRP A 27 26.25 -25.18 36.09
N ALA A 28 26.95 -24.25 36.73
CA ALA A 28 26.61 -22.84 36.72
C ALA A 28 26.65 -22.23 35.29
N SER A 29 27.70 -22.56 34.53
CA SER A 29 27.87 -22.13 33.15
C SER A 29 26.75 -22.70 32.25
N TRP A 30 26.41 -23.99 32.41
CA TRP A 30 25.34 -24.62 31.66
C TRP A 30 23.97 -23.97 31.96
N ARG A 31 23.70 -23.68 33.24
CA ARG A 31 22.47 -23.02 33.66
C ARG A 31 22.39 -21.59 33.12
N ALA A 32 23.45 -20.82 33.15
CA ALA A 32 23.54 -19.48 32.60
C ALA A 32 23.37 -19.49 31.08
N ALA A 33 24.02 -20.43 30.38
CA ALA A 33 23.87 -20.60 28.93
C ALA A 33 22.42 -20.93 28.52
N ARG A 34 21.76 -21.78 29.32
CA ARG A 34 20.35 -22.13 29.04
C ARG A 34 19.42 -20.93 29.21
N HIS A 35 19.59 -20.13 30.27
CA HIS A 35 18.81 -18.90 30.46
C HIS A 35 19.07 -17.85 29.38
N SER A 36 20.33 -17.69 28.96
CA SER A 36 20.68 -16.77 27.88
C SER A 36 20.12 -17.23 26.53
N ALA A 37 20.13 -18.55 26.25
CA ALA A 37 19.53 -19.11 25.04
C ALA A 37 18.01 -18.89 25.00
N ASP A 38 17.31 -19.15 26.12
CA ASP A 38 15.88 -18.92 26.22
C ASP A 38 15.51 -17.42 26.02
N ALA A 39 16.29 -16.51 26.59
CA ALA A 39 16.15 -15.08 26.43
C ALA A 39 16.40 -14.65 24.97
N ALA A 40 17.45 -15.18 24.33
CA ALA A 40 17.76 -14.90 22.93
C ALA A 40 16.68 -15.41 21.99
N ILE A 41 16.12 -16.60 22.25
CA ILE A 41 15.00 -17.14 21.44
C ILE A 41 13.75 -16.25 21.56
N ARG A 42 13.41 -15.82 22.80
CA ARG A 42 12.26 -14.91 22.98
C ARG A 42 12.46 -13.57 22.26
N ALA A 43 13.62 -12.97 22.40
CA ALA A 43 13.96 -11.72 21.72
C ALA A 43 13.90 -11.88 20.19
N ALA A 44 14.42 -12.98 19.65
CA ALA A 44 14.36 -13.28 18.22
C ALA A 44 12.91 -13.46 17.73
N VAL A 45 12.07 -14.17 18.51
CA VAL A 45 10.64 -14.35 18.16
C VAL A 45 9.89 -13.01 18.19
N GLU A 46 10.14 -12.16 19.18
CA GLU A 46 9.53 -10.83 19.24
C GLU A 46 10.00 -9.93 18.08
N GLN A 47 11.28 -9.98 17.76
CA GLN A 47 11.84 -9.26 16.62
C GLN A 47 11.20 -9.70 15.30
N VAL A 48 11.11 -11.02 15.06
CA VAL A 48 10.48 -11.57 13.84
C VAL A 48 9.00 -11.18 13.76
N LYS A 49 8.25 -11.23 14.87
CA LYS A 49 6.86 -10.77 14.91
C LYS A 49 6.74 -9.28 14.61
N GLY A 50 7.64 -8.46 15.16
CA GLY A 50 7.69 -7.03 14.88
C GLY A 50 8.01 -6.73 13.41
N GLN A 51 8.99 -7.41 12.85
CA GLN A 51 9.34 -7.29 11.44
C GLN A 51 8.20 -7.71 10.53
N ALA A 52 7.59 -8.87 10.76
CA ALA A 52 6.46 -9.34 9.96
C ALA A 52 5.27 -8.37 9.99
N LYS A 53 4.97 -7.74 11.13
CA LYS A 53 3.93 -6.72 11.25
C LYS A 53 4.27 -5.47 10.45
N ASN A 54 5.52 -5.01 10.51
CA ASN A 54 5.98 -3.83 9.77
C ASN A 54 6.01 -4.10 8.26
N GLU A 55 6.49 -5.27 7.83
CA GLU A 55 6.50 -5.68 6.42
C GLU A 55 5.08 -5.76 5.85
N HIS A 56 4.14 -6.33 6.62
CA HIS A 56 2.73 -6.40 6.21
C HIS A 56 2.11 -5.01 6.08
N ALA A 57 2.34 -4.11 7.04
CA ALA A 57 1.86 -2.73 6.97
C ALA A 57 2.47 -1.97 5.77
N HIS A 58 3.77 -2.17 5.51
CA HIS A 58 4.45 -1.60 4.36
C HIS A 58 3.89 -2.13 3.03
N TRP A 59 3.65 -3.44 2.94
CA TRP A 59 3.05 -4.07 1.76
C TRP A 59 1.65 -3.52 1.47
N ILE A 60 0.77 -3.43 2.47
CA ILE A 60 -0.58 -2.85 2.30
C ILE A 60 -0.49 -1.41 1.80
N ARG A 61 0.45 -0.62 2.34
CA ARG A 61 0.65 0.77 1.89
C ARG A 61 1.08 0.84 0.43
N GLN A 62 2.02 0.01 0.02
CA GLN A 62 2.49 -0.04 -1.37
C GLN A 62 1.37 -0.47 -2.32
N GLU A 63 0.57 -1.46 -1.94
CA GLU A 63 -0.54 -1.95 -2.74
C GLU A 63 -1.63 -0.88 -2.89
N ARG A 64 -1.96 -0.16 -1.83
CA ARG A 64 -2.88 0.99 -1.89
C ARG A 64 -2.38 2.07 -2.85
N LEU A 65 -1.11 2.47 -2.74
CA LEU A 65 -0.52 3.46 -3.65
C LEU A 65 -0.55 3.00 -5.10
N HIS A 66 -0.33 1.72 -5.35
CA HIS A 66 -0.41 1.14 -6.68
C HIS A 66 -1.83 1.26 -7.26
N VAL A 67 -2.85 0.86 -6.49
CA VAL A 67 -4.26 0.95 -6.92
C VAL A 67 -4.69 2.41 -7.11
N TYR A 68 -4.31 3.33 -6.22
CA TYR A 68 -4.62 4.76 -6.37
C TYR A 68 -4.04 5.34 -7.66
N ARG A 69 -2.80 4.97 -8.00
CA ARG A 69 -2.16 5.38 -9.25
C ARG A 69 -2.91 4.85 -10.47
N ILE A 70 -3.39 3.61 -10.44
CA ILE A 70 -4.18 3.04 -11.55
C ILE A 70 -5.46 3.82 -11.78
N VAL A 71 -6.20 4.19 -10.72
CA VAL A 71 -7.43 4.99 -10.84
C VAL A 71 -7.13 6.37 -11.43
N LEU A 72 -6.10 7.07 -10.95
CA LEU A 72 -5.71 8.38 -11.46
C LEU A 72 -5.24 8.31 -12.92
N GLN A 73 -4.51 7.27 -13.28
CA GLN A 73 -4.09 7.05 -14.66
C GLN A 73 -5.29 6.81 -15.57
N ALA A 74 -6.22 5.94 -15.18
CA ALA A 74 -7.44 5.67 -15.95
C ALA A 74 -8.27 6.96 -16.15
N CYS A 75 -8.40 7.79 -15.10
CA CYS A 75 -9.08 9.09 -15.20
C CYS A 75 -8.35 10.05 -16.16
N THR A 76 -7.03 10.11 -16.12
CA THR A 76 -6.23 10.95 -17.02
C THR A 76 -6.38 10.50 -18.48
N ASP A 77 -6.35 9.20 -18.72
CA ASP A 77 -6.51 8.62 -20.06
C ASP A 77 -7.94 8.90 -20.59
N PHE A 78 -8.96 8.81 -19.72
CA PHE A 78 -10.32 9.19 -20.06
C PHE A 78 -10.44 10.67 -20.45
N MET A 79 -9.89 11.58 -19.63
CA MET A 79 -9.93 13.03 -19.94
C MET A 79 -9.18 13.37 -21.24
N THR A 80 -8.11 12.63 -21.52
CA THR A 80 -7.38 12.75 -22.80
C THR A 80 -8.25 12.32 -23.98
N ALA A 81 -8.98 11.21 -23.86
CA ALA A 81 -9.91 10.74 -24.89
C ALA A 81 -11.06 11.74 -25.10
N VAL A 82 -11.61 12.33 -24.03
CA VAL A 82 -12.61 13.41 -24.11
C VAL A 82 -12.07 14.60 -24.92
N HIS A 83 -10.83 15.04 -24.63
CA HIS A 83 -10.21 16.16 -25.36
C HIS A 83 -9.99 15.84 -26.85
N GLN A 84 -9.56 14.62 -27.16
CA GLN A 84 -9.39 14.16 -28.55
C GLN A 84 -10.72 14.13 -29.29
N PHE A 85 -11.78 13.65 -28.64
CA PHE A 85 -13.13 13.63 -29.17
C PHE A 85 -13.63 15.06 -29.49
N GLU A 86 -13.56 15.97 -28.51
CA GLU A 86 -13.95 17.38 -28.72
C GLU A 86 -13.20 18.01 -29.91
N THR A 87 -11.90 17.79 -29.99
CA THR A 87 -11.06 18.36 -31.03
C THR A 87 -11.47 17.83 -32.41
N ARG A 88 -11.77 16.53 -32.52
CA ARG A 88 -12.20 15.91 -33.78
C ARG A 88 -13.56 16.36 -34.21
N VAL A 89 -14.51 16.44 -33.28
CA VAL A 89 -15.87 16.92 -33.52
C VAL A 89 -15.88 18.42 -33.96
N ARG A 90 -15.09 19.27 -33.29
CA ARG A 90 -14.94 20.68 -33.68
C ARG A 90 -14.34 20.84 -35.07
N ALA A 91 -13.45 19.94 -35.48
CA ALA A 91 -12.90 19.93 -36.83
C ALA A 91 -13.86 19.38 -37.88
N GLY A 92 -15.11 19.03 -37.52
CA GLY A 92 -16.12 18.48 -38.43
C GLY A 92 -15.79 17.07 -38.94
N ARG A 93 -14.88 16.34 -38.27
CA ARG A 93 -14.46 14.99 -38.66
C ARG A 93 -15.34 13.96 -37.96
N ASN A 94 -15.45 12.78 -38.58
CA ASN A 94 -16.14 11.64 -37.98
C ASN A 94 -15.41 11.20 -36.68
N ALA A 95 -16.19 10.96 -35.63
CA ALA A 95 -15.72 10.57 -34.32
C ALA A 95 -16.16 9.16 -33.88
N ASP A 96 -16.70 8.32 -34.76
CA ASP A 96 -17.26 7.00 -34.45
C ASP A 96 -16.25 6.07 -33.72
N GLU A 97 -14.99 6.08 -34.17
CA GLU A 97 -13.93 5.31 -33.51
C GLU A 97 -13.66 5.81 -32.08
N LEU A 98 -13.84 7.11 -31.82
CA LEU A 98 -13.60 7.70 -30.53
C LEU A 98 -14.75 7.42 -29.53
N HIS A 99 -15.97 7.10 -29.98
CA HIS A 99 -17.02 6.61 -29.10
C HIS A 99 -16.61 5.30 -28.44
N GLN A 100 -16.09 4.35 -29.22
CA GLN A 100 -15.61 3.08 -28.67
C GLN A 100 -14.44 3.27 -27.68
N LEU A 101 -13.53 4.19 -28.02
CA LEU A 101 -12.42 4.54 -27.13
C LEU A 101 -12.92 5.15 -25.82
N LEU A 102 -13.88 6.07 -25.86
CA LEU A 102 -14.47 6.67 -24.66
C LEU A 102 -15.17 5.63 -23.79
N ASP A 103 -15.95 4.73 -24.39
CA ASP A 103 -16.62 3.65 -23.67
C ASP A 103 -15.62 2.67 -23.04
N GLN A 104 -14.51 2.43 -23.71
CA GLN A 104 -13.43 1.62 -23.14
C GLN A 104 -12.77 2.34 -21.96
N ARG A 105 -12.43 3.63 -22.09
CA ARG A 105 -11.81 4.41 -21.01
C ARG A 105 -12.73 4.60 -19.80
N LEU A 106 -14.04 4.73 -20.03
CA LEU A 106 -15.01 4.73 -18.93
C LEU A 106 -14.98 3.40 -18.18
N ARG A 107 -15.00 2.27 -18.88
CA ARG A 107 -14.87 0.93 -18.25
C ARG A 107 -13.55 0.77 -17.49
N ASP A 108 -12.44 1.31 -17.99
CA ASP A 108 -11.15 1.27 -17.30
C ASP A 108 -11.23 2.01 -15.95
N VAL A 109 -11.93 3.15 -15.89
CA VAL A 109 -12.19 3.89 -14.63
C VAL A 109 -13.10 3.09 -13.70
N GLU A 110 -14.18 2.49 -14.20
CA GLU A 110 -15.08 1.63 -13.41
C GLU A 110 -14.35 0.45 -12.77
N LEU A 111 -13.58 -0.28 -13.56
CA LEU A 111 -12.82 -1.45 -13.09
C LEU A 111 -11.76 -1.07 -12.07
N SER A 112 -11.02 0.01 -12.32
CA SER A 112 -10.02 0.50 -11.38
C SER A 112 -10.63 0.98 -10.07
N THR A 113 -11.78 1.66 -10.12
CA THR A 113 -12.52 2.10 -8.93
C THR A 113 -13.06 0.91 -8.11
N SER A 114 -13.53 -0.14 -8.78
CA SER A 114 -14.05 -1.33 -8.13
C SER A 114 -12.98 -2.05 -7.28
N SER A 115 -11.72 -2.04 -7.69
CA SER A 115 -10.62 -2.64 -6.95
C SER A 115 -10.33 -1.95 -5.61
N LEU A 116 -10.71 -0.67 -5.45
CA LEU A 116 -10.57 0.08 -4.20
C LEU A 116 -11.46 -0.44 -3.08
N HIS A 117 -12.58 -1.10 -3.41
CA HIS A 117 -13.48 -1.66 -2.39
C HIS A 117 -12.79 -2.68 -1.49
N LEU A 118 -11.80 -3.38 -2.01
CA LEU A 118 -11.05 -4.43 -1.28
C LEU A 118 -9.89 -3.89 -0.45
N LEU A 119 -9.28 -2.78 -0.87
CA LEU A 119 -7.99 -2.33 -0.35
C LEU A 119 -8.03 -0.93 0.29
N GLY A 120 -9.03 -0.12 -0.09
CA GLY A 120 -9.11 1.27 0.35
C GLY A 120 -9.94 1.49 1.62
N PRO A 121 -9.61 2.53 2.41
CA PRO A 121 -10.51 3.05 3.42
C PRO A 121 -11.82 3.55 2.78
N SER A 122 -12.90 3.53 3.57
CA SER A 122 -14.24 3.93 3.10
C SER A 122 -14.29 5.36 2.52
N ALA A 123 -13.50 6.29 3.06
CA ALA A 123 -13.41 7.67 2.57
C ALA A 123 -12.83 7.73 1.15
N VAL A 124 -11.74 7.02 0.88
CA VAL A 124 -11.12 6.94 -0.45
C VAL A 124 -12.06 6.27 -1.44
N HIS A 125 -12.73 5.19 -1.05
CA HIS A 125 -13.72 4.53 -1.89
C HIS A 125 -14.90 5.46 -2.23
N ALA A 126 -15.42 6.20 -1.25
CA ALA A 126 -16.49 7.18 -1.48
C ALA A 126 -16.05 8.34 -2.42
N ALA A 127 -14.80 8.79 -2.31
CA ALA A 127 -14.24 9.79 -3.23
C ALA A 127 -14.10 9.24 -4.66
N ALA A 128 -13.67 7.99 -4.79
CA ALA A 128 -13.57 7.32 -6.10
C ALA A 128 -14.95 7.11 -6.77
N LEU A 129 -15.98 6.77 -6.00
CA LEU A 129 -17.36 6.67 -6.54
C LEU A 129 -17.88 8.03 -7.01
N ARG A 130 -17.57 9.11 -6.30
CA ARG A 130 -17.89 10.48 -6.75
C ARG A 130 -17.18 10.83 -8.04
N LEU A 131 -15.88 10.50 -8.13
CA LEU A 131 -15.11 10.69 -9.36
C LEU A 131 -15.73 9.93 -10.53
N LEU A 132 -16.09 8.65 -10.33
CA LEU A 132 -16.73 7.84 -11.36
C LEU A 132 -18.07 8.46 -11.84
N ALA A 133 -18.90 8.95 -10.92
CA ALA A 133 -20.17 9.60 -11.26
C ALA A 133 -19.97 10.87 -12.12
N GLU A 134 -18.95 11.68 -11.82
CA GLU A 134 -18.64 12.88 -12.63
C GLU A 134 -18.03 12.52 -14.00
N VAL A 135 -17.24 11.44 -14.07
CA VAL A 135 -16.72 10.90 -15.33
C VAL A 135 -17.87 10.43 -16.22
N ASP A 136 -18.82 9.66 -15.69
CA ASP A 136 -20.01 9.20 -16.43
C ASP A 136 -20.89 10.37 -16.89
N SER A 137 -21.13 11.34 -15.99
CA SER A 137 -21.85 12.58 -16.33
C SER A 137 -21.18 13.36 -17.47
N THR A 138 -19.84 13.34 -17.53
CA THR A 138 -19.06 13.97 -18.59
C THR A 138 -19.30 13.28 -19.95
N VAL A 139 -19.43 11.96 -19.98
CA VAL A 139 -19.78 11.21 -21.21
C VAL A 139 -21.16 11.61 -21.69
N GLY A 140 -22.16 11.69 -20.80
CA GLY A 140 -23.51 12.15 -21.13
C GLY A 140 -23.53 13.55 -21.75
N ALA A 141 -22.83 14.50 -21.12
CA ALA A 141 -22.71 15.86 -21.63
C ALA A 141 -21.97 15.94 -23.00
N LEU A 142 -20.94 15.11 -23.18
CA LEU A 142 -20.20 15.04 -24.44
C LEU A 142 -21.06 14.55 -25.60
N ARG A 143 -21.87 13.51 -25.38
CA ARG A 143 -22.83 12.99 -26.37
C ARG A 143 -23.91 14.03 -26.68
N GLY A 144 -24.44 14.70 -25.65
CA GLY A 144 -25.40 15.79 -25.82
C GLY A 144 -24.83 16.95 -26.65
N TRP A 145 -23.58 17.35 -26.36
CA TRP A 145 -22.89 18.40 -27.11
C TRP A 145 -22.60 18.00 -28.55
N GLU A 146 -22.26 16.77 -28.83
CA GLU A 146 -22.03 16.28 -30.20
C GLU A 146 -23.28 16.44 -31.08
N HIS A 147 -24.46 16.11 -30.56
CA HIS A 147 -25.74 16.27 -31.27
C HIS A 147 -26.13 17.72 -31.44
N LEU A 148 -25.73 18.60 -30.52
CA LEU A 148 -26.12 20.01 -30.45
C LEU A 148 -24.92 20.93 -30.66
N ARG A 149 -24.05 20.64 -31.63
CA ARG A 149 -22.75 21.30 -31.87
C ARG A 149 -22.74 22.83 -31.80
N ASN A 150 -23.83 23.45 -32.27
CA ASN A 150 -24.00 24.91 -32.35
C ASN A 150 -24.68 25.49 -31.08
N ASN A 151 -25.05 24.65 -30.11
CA ASN A 151 -25.73 25.11 -28.91
C ASN A 151 -24.69 25.52 -27.86
N THR A 152 -24.70 26.79 -27.48
CA THR A 152 -23.81 27.37 -26.48
C THR A 152 -24.05 26.80 -25.10
N GLU A 153 -25.27 26.39 -24.75
CA GLU A 153 -25.66 25.79 -23.48
C GLU A 153 -25.08 24.38 -23.36
N ALA A 154 -25.19 23.55 -24.40
CA ALA A 154 -24.55 22.21 -24.41
C ALA A 154 -23.01 22.29 -24.27
N ALA A 155 -22.41 23.30 -24.95
CA ALA A 155 -20.95 23.52 -24.80
C ALA A 155 -20.57 24.04 -23.40
N HIS A 156 -21.46 24.78 -22.75
CA HIS A 156 -21.26 25.24 -21.37
C HIS A 156 -21.41 24.06 -20.40
N ASP A 157 -22.44 23.23 -20.53
CA ASP A 157 -22.65 22.05 -19.69
C ASP A 157 -21.45 21.11 -19.75
N LEU A 158 -20.96 20.78 -20.95
CA LEU A 158 -19.76 19.95 -21.11
C LEU A 158 -18.54 20.54 -20.37
N ARG A 159 -18.33 21.86 -20.45
CA ARG A 159 -17.24 22.51 -19.72
C ARG A 159 -17.39 22.39 -18.20
N CYS A 160 -18.62 22.58 -17.70
CA CYS A 160 -18.93 22.43 -16.28
C CYS A 160 -18.69 20.99 -15.80
N ARG A 161 -19.14 19.98 -16.55
CA ARG A 161 -18.93 18.56 -16.20
C ARG A 161 -17.46 18.18 -16.18
N LYS A 162 -16.69 18.65 -17.15
CA LYS A 162 -15.22 18.44 -17.14
C LYS A 162 -14.53 19.08 -15.94
N ALA A 163 -14.96 20.28 -15.54
CA ALA A 163 -14.44 20.94 -14.36
C ALA A 163 -14.78 20.16 -13.08
N LEU A 164 -16.01 19.65 -12.95
CA LEU A 164 -16.44 18.83 -11.82
C LEU A 164 -15.67 17.49 -11.76
N ALA A 165 -15.48 16.82 -12.90
CA ALA A 165 -14.66 15.61 -12.96
C ALA A 165 -13.22 15.88 -12.53
N THR A 166 -12.62 16.99 -12.94
CA THR A 166 -11.28 17.40 -12.51
C THR A 166 -11.23 17.68 -11.00
N GLN A 167 -12.24 18.39 -10.48
CA GLN A 167 -12.35 18.66 -9.03
C GLN A 167 -12.52 17.37 -8.23
N ALA A 168 -13.31 16.42 -8.71
CA ALA A 168 -13.49 15.12 -8.07
C ALA A 168 -12.17 14.30 -8.08
N ALA A 169 -11.38 14.38 -9.15
CA ALA A 169 -10.06 13.74 -9.21
C ALA A 169 -9.07 14.35 -8.19
N LEU A 170 -9.09 15.67 -8.00
CA LEU A 170 -8.30 16.34 -6.98
C LEU A 170 -8.75 15.93 -5.57
N ALA A 171 -10.05 15.93 -5.29
CA ALA A 171 -10.60 15.48 -4.02
C ALA A 171 -10.24 14.01 -3.71
N PHE A 172 -10.29 13.15 -4.72
CA PHE A 172 -9.82 11.75 -4.59
C PHE A 172 -8.33 11.69 -4.24
N THR A 173 -7.51 12.52 -4.89
CA THR A 173 -6.07 12.59 -4.64
C THR A 173 -5.79 13.03 -3.19
N ASP A 174 -6.49 14.03 -2.68
CA ASP A 174 -6.35 14.54 -1.32
C ASP A 174 -6.72 13.48 -0.28
N GLU A 175 -7.80 12.71 -0.51
CA GLU A 175 -8.18 11.58 0.35
C GLU A 175 -7.12 10.46 0.32
N CYS A 176 -6.53 10.17 -0.84
CA CYS A 176 -5.43 9.21 -0.94
C CYS A 176 -4.21 9.66 -0.12
N TRP A 177 -3.83 10.93 -0.21
CA TRP A 177 -2.71 11.49 0.56
C TRP A 177 -2.97 11.49 2.06
N SER A 178 -4.18 11.80 2.50
CA SER A 178 -4.53 11.77 3.93
C SER A 178 -4.30 10.40 4.56
N VAL A 179 -4.63 9.34 3.83
CA VAL A 179 -4.48 7.95 4.29
C VAL A 179 -3.02 7.48 4.28
N VAL A 180 -2.23 7.92 3.30
CA VAL A 180 -0.82 7.55 3.18
C VAL A 180 0.04 8.32 4.19
N GLY A 181 -0.29 9.60 4.43
CA GLY A 181 0.44 10.48 5.35
C GLY A 181 0.24 10.15 6.82
N THR A 182 -0.98 9.78 7.23
CA THR A 182 -1.29 9.45 8.64
C THR A 182 -0.76 8.09 9.10
N ALA A 183 -0.27 7.26 8.22
CA ALA A 183 0.28 5.93 8.56
C ALA A 183 1.79 5.98 8.91
N GLY A 184 2.37 7.17 9.08
CA GLY A 184 3.78 7.41 9.41
C GLY A 184 4.04 7.86 10.86
N ASP A 185 2.97 8.17 11.61
CA ASP A 185 3.02 8.50 13.03
C ASP A 185 2.54 7.29 13.88
#